data_a544866d1b917569a85ab0a8494d2f0b
#
_entry.id   a544866d1b917569a85ab0a8494d2f0b
#
_cell.length_a   1.000
_cell.length_b   1.000
_cell.length_c   1.000
_cell.angle_alpha   90.00
_cell.angle_beta   90.00
_cell.angle_gamma   90.00
#
_symmetry.space_group_name_H-M   'P 1'
#
loop_
_entity.id
_entity.type
_entity.pdbx_description
1 polymer ?
#
loop_
_entity_poly.entity_id
_entity_poly.type
_entity_poly.pdbx_seq_one_letter_code
_entity_poly.pdbx_strand_id
1 'polypeptide(L)'
;KWAESKDGYISPKKSDSNKGEIFWISNEESKKMSHYFRSQEHSILVGVQTIIDDNPELTTRLVDGNSPVRIVLDPNNRIPSYSKVLSNEAQTIIFSSTKNQELNIDNEVINQFDLNSIMESLFKRGIQSMIVEGGAYTIQKFIDANKWDCIRIFKSGKNLNEGLDAPKYEIDKLKFKLIGDNKFYEIFKN
;
A
#
# COMPACT_ATOMS: atom_id res chain seq x y z
N LYS A 1 -2.54 -5.27 -3.25
CA LYS A 1 -1.51 -5.36 -4.29
C LYS A 1 -0.12 -5.19 -3.65
N TRP A 2 0.85 -6.01 -4.07
CA TRP A 2 2.26 -5.84 -3.67
C TRP A 2 3.22 -6.29 -4.76
N ALA A 3 4.50 -6.01 -4.57
CA ALA A 3 5.60 -6.58 -5.32
C ALA A 3 6.48 -7.39 -4.36
N GLU A 4 6.99 -8.54 -4.83
CA GLU A 4 7.87 -9.40 -4.05
C GLU A 4 9.06 -9.89 -4.88
N SER A 5 10.15 -10.23 -4.20
CA SER A 5 11.30 -10.91 -4.78
C SER A 5 10.99 -12.37 -5.12
N LYS A 6 11.90 -13.04 -5.84
CA LYS A 6 11.76 -14.47 -6.15
C LYS A 6 11.66 -15.33 -4.89
N ASP A 7 12.36 -14.95 -3.85
CA ASP A 7 12.46 -15.64 -2.55
C ASP A 7 11.47 -15.11 -1.49
N GLY A 8 10.47 -14.27 -1.91
CA GLY A 8 9.30 -13.96 -1.08
C GLY A 8 9.45 -12.77 -0.12
N TYR A 9 10.28 -11.78 -0.43
CA TYR A 9 10.42 -10.55 0.36
C TYR A 9 9.85 -9.33 -0.37
N ILE A 10 9.26 -8.39 0.37
CA ILE A 10 8.72 -7.13 -0.19
C ILE A 10 9.72 -5.96 -0.11
N SER A 11 10.71 -6.04 0.73
CA SER A 11 11.82 -5.08 0.82
C SER A 11 13.04 -5.75 1.42
N PRO A 12 14.26 -5.28 1.14
CA PRO A 12 15.44 -5.69 1.89
C PRO A 12 15.31 -5.25 3.35
N LYS A 13 16.12 -5.83 4.22
CA LYS A 13 16.25 -5.38 5.60
C LYS A 13 16.79 -3.94 5.61
N LYS A 14 16.01 -3.00 6.13
CA LYS A 14 16.42 -1.60 6.19
C LYS A 14 17.29 -1.34 7.41
N SER A 15 18.37 -0.60 7.20
CA SER A 15 19.15 0.04 8.25
C SER A 15 18.67 1.47 8.47
N ASP A 16 19.09 2.11 9.58
CA ASP A 16 18.73 3.50 9.83
C ASP A 16 19.26 4.48 8.78
N SER A 17 20.34 4.10 8.07
CA SER A 17 20.95 4.92 7.02
C SER A 17 20.16 4.99 5.71
N ASN A 18 19.21 4.07 5.47
CA ASN A 18 18.40 4.03 4.24
C ASN A 18 16.88 4.09 4.49
N LYS A 19 16.46 4.52 5.67
CA LYS A 19 15.06 4.89 5.93
C LYS A 19 14.65 6.08 5.08
N GLY A 20 13.42 6.01 4.55
CA GLY A 20 12.89 7.05 3.65
C GLY A 20 13.26 6.86 2.18
N GLU A 21 14.07 5.85 1.85
CA GLU A 21 14.39 5.50 0.47
C GLU A 21 13.54 4.32 -0.02
N ILE A 22 12.94 4.49 -1.21
CA ILE A 22 12.14 3.44 -1.85
C ILE A 22 13.08 2.44 -2.51
N PHE A 23 13.02 1.18 -2.07
CA PHE A 23 13.67 0.08 -2.79
C PHE A 23 12.70 -0.52 -3.81
N TRP A 24 13.10 -0.55 -5.09
CA TRP A 24 12.28 -1.06 -6.17
C TRP A 24 12.63 -2.51 -6.52
N ILE A 25 11.76 -3.44 -6.11
CA ILE A 25 11.84 -4.86 -6.50
C ILE A 25 11.37 -5.03 -7.94
N SER A 26 10.33 -4.30 -8.32
CA SER A 26 9.67 -4.38 -9.62
C SER A 26 10.39 -3.54 -10.69
N ASN A 27 10.24 -3.95 -11.97
CA ASN A 27 10.75 -3.23 -13.13
C ASN A 27 9.89 -1.99 -13.47
N GLU A 28 10.32 -1.21 -14.48
CA GLU A 28 9.64 0.04 -14.87
C GLU A 28 8.22 -0.19 -15.42
N GLU A 29 7.99 -1.27 -16.17
CA GLU A 29 6.66 -1.62 -16.69
C GLU A 29 5.70 -1.95 -15.54
N SER A 30 6.16 -2.68 -14.53
CA SER A 30 5.38 -2.99 -13.33
C SER A 30 5.09 -1.74 -12.49
N LYS A 31 6.01 -0.76 -12.45
CA LYS A 31 5.78 0.54 -11.83
C LYS A 31 4.69 1.31 -12.56
N LYS A 32 4.76 1.41 -13.90
CA LYS A 32 3.72 2.06 -14.71
C LYS A 32 2.36 1.40 -14.48
N MET A 33 2.31 0.08 -14.48
CA MET A 33 1.09 -0.67 -14.23
C MET A 33 0.55 -0.44 -12.80
N SER A 34 1.41 -0.28 -11.80
CA SER A 34 1.00 0.10 -10.44
C SER A 34 0.36 1.49 -10.42
N HIS A 35 0.92 2.46 -11.15
CA HIS A 35 0.33 3.80 -11.27
C HIS A 35 -0.99 3.77 -12.07
N TYR A 36 -1.10 2.90 -13.06
CA TYR A 36 -2.38 2.68 -13.75
C TYR A 36 -3.44 2.15 -12.77
N PHE A 37 -3.14 1.17 -11.93
CA PHE A 37 -4.10 0.71 -10.93
C PHE A 37 -4.51 1.82 -9.95
N ARG A 38 -3.57 2.67 -9.51
CA ARG A 38 -3.89 3.83 -8.66
C ARG A 38 -4.84 4.79 -9.34
N SER A 39 -4.71 5.03 -10.66
CA SER A 39 -5.59 5.93 -11.40
C SER A 39 -7.02 5.39 -11.58
N GLN A 40 -7.21 4.09 -11.36
CA GLN A 40 -8.53 3.43 -11.49
C GLN A 40 -9.27 3.30 -10.16
N GLU A 41 -8.60 3.55 -9.03
CA GLU A 41 -9.19 3.40 -7.71
C GLU A 41 -9.50 4.75 -7.07
N HIS A 42 -10.58 4.82 -6.31
CA HIS A 42 -10.96 6.04 -5.59
C HIS A 42 -9.93 6.37 -4.51
N SER A 43 -9.35 5.36 -3.87
CA SER A 43 -8.39 5.56 -2.79
C SER A 43 -7.24 4.54 -2.79
N ILE A 44 -6.16 4.91 -2.08
CA ILE A 44 -5.00 4.06 -1.80
C ILE A 44 -4.76 4.02 -0.29
N LEU A 45 -4.60 2.83 0.27
CA LEU A 45 -4.39 2.62 1.70
C LEU A 45 -3.03 1.99 1.99
N VAL A 46 -2.34 2.56 2.99
CA VAL A 46 -1.10 2.02 3.56
C VAL A 46 -1.10 2.11 5.08
N GLY A 47 -0.31 1.27 5.74
CA GLY A 47 0.02 1.44 7.15
C GLY A 47 1.13 2.49 7.33
N VAL A 48 1.17 3.17 8.48
CA VAL A 48 2.15 4.22 8.78
C VAL A 48 3.60 3.74 8.67
N GLN A 49 3.87 2.46 8.92
CA GLN A 49 5.23 1.94 8.78
C GLN A 49 5.76 2.11 7.35
N THR A 50 4.92 1.93 6.33
CA THR A 50 5.28 2.20 4.92
C THR A 50 5.66 3.67 4.70
N ILE A 51 4.98 4.61 5.38
CA ILE A 51 5.32 6.03 5.30
C ILE A 51 6.69 6.30 5.94
N ILE A 52 6.94 5.70 7.11
CA ILE A 52 8.22 5.87 7.84
C ILE A 52 9.39 5.26 7.04
N ASP A 53 9.18 4.09 6.43
CA ASP A 53 10.24 3.35 5.77
C ASP A 53 10.56 3.88 4.36
N ASP A 54 9.55 4.31 3.60
CA ASP A 54 9.67 4.62 2.18
C ASP A 54 9.39 6.08 1.83
N ASN A 55 8.74 6.84 2.71
CA ASN A 55 8.28 8.20 2.47
C ASN A 55 7.63 8.39 1.09
N PRO A 56 6.64 7.56 0.71
CA PRO A 56 6.05 7.57 -0.63
C PRO A 56 5.08 8.74 -0.79
N GLU A 57 4.89 9.20 -2.03
CA GLU A 57 3.88 10.22 -2.36
C GLU A 57 2.48 9.62 -2.52
N LEU A 58 2.37 8.35 -2.90
CA LEU A 58 1.12 7.62 -3.16
C LEU A 58 0.22 8.27 -4.24
N THR A 59 0.81 9.00 -5.15
CA THR A 59 0.13 9.68 -6.26
C THR A 59 0.26 8.91 -7.57
N THR A 60 -0.54 9.29 -8.58
CA THR A 60 -0.44 8.81 -9.96
C THR A 60 0.47 9.76 -10.73
N ARG A 61 1.64 9.26 -11.24
CA ARG A 61 2.66 10.10 -11.91
C ARG A 61 3.17 9.54 -13.23
N LEU A 62 3.12 8.22 -13.40
CA LEU A 62 3.71 7.54 -14.56
C LEU A 62 2.72 7.22 -15.67
N VAL A 63 1.46 7.57 -15.47
CA VAL A 63 0.36 7.45 -16.42
C VAL A 63 -0.60 8.62 -16.25
N ASP A 64 -1.42 8.90 -17.26
CA ASP A 64 -2.49 9.87 -17.16
C ASP A 64 -3.60 9.33 -16.24
N GLY A 65 -4.20 10.24 -15.47
CA GLY A 65 -5.28 9.93 -14.55
C GLY A 65 -5.18 10.67 -13.22
N ASN A 66 -6.25 10.61 -12.43
CA ASN A 66 -6.31 11.26 -11.13
C ASN A 66 -5.50 10.48 -10.07
N SER A 67 -4.93 11.22 -9.13
CA SER A 67 -4.38 10.62 -7.93
C SER A 67 -5.49 10.18 -6.98
N PRO A 68 -5.40 8.99 -6.38
CA PRO A 68 -6.39 8.52 -5.42
C PRO A 68 -6.32 9.29 -4.10
N VAL A 69 -7.40 9.29 -3.33
CA VAL A 69 -7.38 9.72 -1.93
C VAL A 69 -6.43 8.83 -1.14
N ARG A 70 -5.46 9.42 -0.46
CA ARG A 70 -4.45 8.70 0.32
C ARG A 70 -4.98 8.41 1.72
N ILE A 71 -4.94 7.15 2.13
CA ILE A 71 -5.42 6.68 3.42
C ILE A 71 -4.23 6.10 4.18
N VAL A 72 -3.96 6.62 5.38
CA VAL A 72 -2.87 6.15 6.24
C VAL A 72 -3.45 5.61 7.53
N LEU A 73 -3.14 4.34 7.85
CA LEU A 73 -3.48 3.74 9.13
C LEU A 73 -2.37 4.02 10.13
N ASP A 74 -2.61 4.94 11.04
CA ASP A 74 -1.65 5.40 12.06
C ASP A 74 -2.29 5.46 13.46
N PRO A 75 -2.56 4.32 14.10
CA PRO A 75 -3.25 4.28 15.38
C PRO A 75 -2.57 5.10 16.49
N ASN A 76 -1.25 5.30 16.40
CA ASN A 76 -0.43 5.88 17.44
C ASN A 76 0.20 7.24 17.08
N ASN A 77 -0.29 7.91 16.03
CA ASN A 77 0.19 9.22 15.57
C ASN A 77 1.72 9.25 15.34
N ARG A 78 2.25 8.23 14.63
CA ARG A 78 3.69 8.07 14.36
C ARG A 78 4.15 8.71 13.04
N ILE A 79 3.22 9.21 12.22
CA ILE A 79 3.55 9.80 10.92
C ILE A 79 4.47 11.00 11.09
N PRO A 80 5.65 11.04 10.44
CA PRO A 80 6.53 12.18 10.52
C PRO A 80 5.93 13.41 9.82
N SER A 81 6.09 14.60 10.40
CA SER A 81 5.54 15.86 9.85
C SER A 81 6.09 16.24 8.47
N TYR A 82 7.25 15.71 8.09
CA TYR A 82 7.87 15.91 6.77
C TYR A 82 7.43 14.89 5.72
N SER A 83 6.48 14.02 6.03
CA SER A 83 6.06 12.94 5.11
C SER A 83 5.42 13.50 3.85
N LYS A 84 5.84 12.98 2.68
CA LYS A 84 5.33 13.43 1.38
C LYS A 84 3.82 13.25 1.21
N VAL A 85 3.22 12.27 1.87
CA VAL A 85 1.76 12.06 1.85
C VAL A 85 0.98 13.21 2.49
N LEU A 86 1.64 14.09 3.26
CA LEU A 86 1.02 15.28 3.86
C LEU A 86 0.98 16.49 2.93
N SER A 87 1.57 16.39 1.74
CA SER A 87 1.53 17.44 0.71
C SER A 87 0.11 17.64 0.15
N ASN A 88 -0.14 18.82 -0.44
CA ASN A 88 -1.41 19.17 -1.06
C ASN A 88 -1.62 18.55 -2.46
N GLU A 89 -0.74 17.63 -2.91
CA GLU A 89 -0.84 17.01 -4.24
C GLU A 89 -2.05 16.08 -4.40
N ALA A 90 -2.54 15.52 -3.30
CA ALA A 90 -3.78 14.76 -3.25
C ALA A 90 -4.37 14.84 -1.83
N GLN A 91 -5.67 14.55 -1.71
CA GLN A 91 -6.31 14.47 -0.41
C GLN A 91 -5.70 13.33 0.42
N THR A 92 -5.50 13.57 1.73
CA THR A 92 -5.03 12.55 2.68
C THR A 92 -5.96 12.47 3.87
N ILE A 93 -6.31 11.25 4.26
CA ILE A 93 -7.07 10.93 5.46
C ILE A 93 -6.19 10.04 6.35
N ILE A 94 -5.96 10.46 7.59
CA ILE A 94 -5.23 9.67 8.58
C ILE A 94 -6.23 9.06 9.55
N PHE A 95 -6.20 7.74 9.69
CA PHE A 95 -6.96 7.02 10.71
C PHE A 95 -6.09 6.81 11.94
N SER A 96 -6.54 7.27 13.10
CA SER A 96 -5.81 7.16 14.37
C SER A 96 -6.73 6.79 15.54
N SER A 97 -6.15 6.34 16.66
CA SER A 97 -6.90 6.06 17.88
C SER A 97 -7.16 7.33 18.71
N THR A 98 -6.37 8.37 18.50
CA THR A 98 -6.51 9.68 19.15
C THR A 98 -6.24 10.77 18.13
N LYS A 99 -6.83 11.95 18.32
CA LYS A 99 -6.62 13.07 17.41
C LYS A 99 -5.17 13.53 17.40
N ASN A 100 -4.59 13.65 16.20
CA ASN A 100 -3.31 14.30 16.02
C ASN A 100 -3.52 15.83 15.98
N GLN A 101 -3.04 16.54 16.99
CA GLN A 101 -3.19 17.99 17.10
C GLN A 101 -2.10 18.78 16.35
N GLU A 102 -1.01 18.11 15.98
CA GLU A 102 0.15 18.75 15.33
C GLU A 102 -0.02 18.86 13.81
N LEU A 103 -0.87 18.01 13.23
CA LEU A 103 -1.07 17.96 11.79
C LEU A 103 -2.37 18.66 11.39
N ASN A 104 -2.25 19.65 10.53
CA ASN A 104 -3.41 20.29 9.89
C ASN A 104 -3.88 19.46 8.67
N ILE A 105 -4.39 18.24 8.93
CA ILE A 105 -4.86 17.31 7.92
C ILE A 105 -6.14 16.61 8.39
N ASP A 106 -6.88 16.03 7.47
CA ASP A 106 -8.08 15.24 7.78
C ASP A 106 -7.68 14.00 8.62
N ASN A 107 -7.98 14.06 9.91
CA ASN A 107 -7.66 13.02 10.86
C ASN A 107 -8.95 12.43 11.44
N GLU A 108 -9.23 11.19 11.04
CA GLU A 108 -10.37 10.39 11.51
C GLU A 108 -9.98 9.59 12.75
N VAL A 109 -10.68 9.85 13.84
CA VAL A 109 -10.47 9.10 15.09
C VAL A 109 -11.38 7.89 15.13
N ILE A 110 -10.79 6.71 15.26
CA ILE A 110 -11.51 5.43 15.36
C ILE A 110 -11.29 4.85 16.75
N ASN A 111 -12.37 4.77 17.55
CA ASN A 111 -12.32 4.24 18.91
C ASN A 111 -11.94 2.76 18.96
N GLN A 112 -12.48 1.97 18.04
CA GLN A 112 -12.11 0.57 17.86
C GLN A 112 -11.34 0.45 16.54
N PHE A 113 -10.00 0.34 16.62
CA PHE A 113 -9.13 0.35 15.47
C PHE A 113 -9.08 -1.02 14.78
N ASP A 114 -10.16 -1.37 14.09
CA ASP A 114 -10.33 -2.60 13.32
C ASP A 114 -10.77 -2.31 11.87
N LEU A 115 -10.67 -3.32 11.01
CA LEU A 115 -10.99 -3.18 9.60
C LEU A 115 -12.46 -2.83 9.32
N ASN A 116 -13.41 -3.32 10.15
CA ASN A 116 -14.83 -3.05 9.92
C ASN A 116 -15.12 -1.57 10.16
N SER A 117 -14.66 -1.04 11.30
CA SER A 117 -14.81 0.37 11.67
C SER A 117 -14.16 1.31 10.64
N ILE A 118 -12.96 0.94 10.15
CA ILE A 118 -12.27 1.70 9.10
C ILE A 118 -13.05 1.67 7.79
N MET A 119 -13.48 0.50 7.33
CA MET A 119 -14.25 0.35 6.09
C MET A 119 -15.60 1.07 6.14
N GLU A 120 -16.29 1.02 7.30
CA GLU A 120 -17.54 1.74 7.51
C GLU A 120 -17.35 3.26 7.44
N SER A 121 -16.31 3.79 8.08
CA SER A 121 -15.97 5.21 8.00
C SER A 121 -15.65 5.64 6.57
N LEU A 122 -14.85 4.87 5.83
CA LEU A 122 -14.54 5.12 4.43
C LEU A 122 -15.81 5.12 3.56
N PHE A 123 -16.70 4.17 3.77
CA PHE A 123 -17.99 4.12 3.05
C PHE A 123 -18.85 5.34 3.33
N LYS A 124 -18.97 5.79 4.59
CA LYS A 124 -19.70 7.02 4.97
C LYS A 124 -19.10 8.28 4.31
N ARG A 125 -17.81 8.27 4.01
CA ARG A 125 -17.10 9.34 3.29
C ARG A 125 -17.22 9.24 1.76
N GLY A 126 -17.99 8.26 1.25
CA GLY A 126 -18.21 8.05 -0.18
C GLY A 126 -17.05 7.36 -0.89
N ILE A 127 -16.10 6.78 -0.18
CA ILE A 127 -15.01 5.98 -0.77
C ILE A 127 -15.58 4.62 -1.22
N GLN A 128 -15.59 4.37 -2.52
CA GLN A 128 -16.24 3.20 -3.13
C GLN A 128 -15.26 2.10 -3.53
N SER A 129 -13.99 2.46 -3.80
CA SER A 129 -12.95 1.49 -4.13
C SER A 129 -11.63 1.88 -3.50
N MET A 130 -10.78 0.88 -3.24
CA MET A 130 -9.52 1.10 -2.54
C MET A 130 -8.47 0.08 -2.95
N ILE A 131 -7.29 0.55 -3.32
CA ILE A 131 -6.11 -0.29 -3.46
C ILE A 131 -5.29 -0.28 -2.17
N VAL A 132 -5.08 -1.45 -1.55
CA VAL A 132 -4.19 -1.61 -0.39
C VAL A 132 -2.79 -1.94 -0.91
N GLU A 133 -1.82 -1.02 -0.71
CA GLU A 133 -0.47 -1.17 -1.28
C GLU A 133 0.65 -1.34 -0.25
N GLY A 134 0.40 -1.17 1.04
CA GLY A 134 1.51 -1.18 1.92
C GLY A 134 1.23 -1.53 3.37
N GLY A 135 2.24 -1.89 3.98
CA GLY A 135 3.08 -2.90 4.43
C GLY A 135 2.49 -4.31 4.44
N ALA A 136 3.35 -5.31 4.52
CA ALA A 136 2.95 -6.72 4.52
C ALA A 136 1.87 -7.01 5.57
N TYR A 137 2.04 -6.47 6.78
CA TYR A 137 1.07 -6.65 7.88
C TYR A 137 -0.31 -6.12 7.53
N THR A 138 -0.40 -4.93 6.95
CA THR A 138 -1.70 -4.32 6.58
C THR A 138 -2.39 -5.16 5.50
N ILE A 139 -1.66 -5.53 4.44
CA ILE A 139 -2.20 -6.38 3.36
C ILE A 139 -2.65 -7.73 3.93
N GLN A 140 -1.84 -8.37 4.80
CA GLN A 140 -2.20 -9.64 5.42
C GLN A 140 -3.50 -9.56 6.21
N LYS A 141 -3.73 -8.46 6.95
CA LYS A 141 -5.00 -8.26 7.67
C LYS A 141 -6.22 -8.26 6.74
N PHE A 142 -6.13 -7.66 5.56
CA PHE A 142 -7.21 -7.70 4.56
C PHE A 142 -7.41 -9.11 3.99
N ILE A 143 -6.32 -9.86 3.75
CA ILE A 143 -6.37 -11.25 3.26
C ILE A 143 -7.03 -12.14 4.33
N ASP A 144 -6.54 -12.10 5.57
CA ASP A 144 -7.03 -12.93 6.69
C ASP A 144 -8.50 -12.66 7.02
N ALA A 145 -8.92 -11.39 6.92
CA ALA A 145 -10.30 -10.98 7.12
C ALA A 145 -11.20 -11.26 5.90
N ASN A 146 -10.64 -11.82 4.81
CA ASN A 146 -11.33 -12.08 3.56
C ASN A 146 -12.02 -10.83 2.96
N LYS A 147 -11.42 -9.62 3.17
CA LYS A 147 -11.91 -8.31 2.72
C LYS A 147 -11.11 -7.84 1.50
N TRP A 148 -11.29 -8.53 0.40
CA TRP A 148 -10.66 -8.21 -0.87
C TRP A 148 -11.50 -8.76 -2.03
N ASP A 149 -11.47 -8.10 -3.18
CA ASP A 149 -12.12 -8.53 -4.42
C ASP A 149 -11.11 -9.02 -5.44
N CYS A 150 -9.92 -8.40 -5.44
CA CYS A 150 -8.82 -8.72 -6.35
C CYS A 150 -7.47 -8.64 -5.63
N ILE A 151 -6.63 -9.67 -5.83
CA ILE A 151 -5.23 -9.68 -5.40
C ILE A 151 -4.34 -9.52 -6.63
N ARG A 152 -3.40 -8.56 -6.57
CA ARG A 152 -2.42 -8.29 -7.63
C ARG A 152 -1.00 -8.40 -7.08
N ILE A 153 -0.19 -9.29 -7.67
CA ILE A 153 1.16 -9.59 -7.21
C ILE A 153 2.14 -9.44 -8.37
N PHE A 154 3.18 -8.65 -8.19
CA PHE A 154 4.33 -8.60 -9.07
C PHE A 154 5.48 -9.38 -8.43
N LYS A 155 5.87 -10.52 -9.03
CA LYS A 155 6.99 -11.33 -8.55
C LYS A 155 8.20 -11.14 -9.46
N SER A 156 9.25 -10.56 -8.88
CA SER A 156 10.53 -10.33 -9.56
C SER A 156 11.33 -11.65 -9.68
N GLY A 157 12.20 -11.71 -10.68
CA GLY A 157 13.20 -12.79 -10.78
C GLY A 157 14.39 -12.63 -9.83
N LYS A 158 14.50 -11.51 -9.08
CA LYS A 158 15.63 -11.20 -8.19
C LYS A 158 15.44 -11.81 -6.82
N ASN A 159 16.52 -12.33 -6.22
CA ASN A 159 16.55 -12.71 -4.80
C ASN A 159 17.01 -11.52 -3.96
N LEU A 160 16.47 -11.41 -2.75
CA LEU A 160 16.94 -10.47 -1.72
C LEU A 160 17.77 -11.17 -0.65
N ASN A 161 17.63 -12.51 -0.49
CA ASN A 161 18.24 -13.39 0.51
C ASN A 161 17.78 -13.13 1.95
N GLU A 162 17.50 -11.87 2.31
CA GLU A 162 16.89 -11.47 3.58
C GLU A 162 16.05 -10.21 3.39
N GLY A 163 15.03 -10.02 4.24
CA GLY A 163 14.17 -8.85 4.13
C GLY A 163 12.89 -8.95 4.95
N LEU A 164 11.94 -8.11 4.61
CA LEU A 164 10.59 -8.16 5.15
C LEU A 164 9.77 -9.15 4.31
N ASP A 165 9.23 -10.17 4.96
CA ASP A 165 8.40 -11.20 4.31
C ASP A 165 7.22 -10.60 3.56
N ALA A 166 6.93 -11.15 2.38
CA ALA A 166 5.73 -10.84 1.63
C ALA A 166 4.47 -11.34 2.38
N PRO A 167 3.29 -10.75 2.11
CA PRO A 167 2.03 -11.31 2.55
C PRO A 167 1.89 -12.77 2.08
N LYS A 168 1.37 -13.62 2.95
CA LYS A 168 1.19 -15.05 2.66
C LYS A 168 -0.02 -15.25 1.76
N TYR A 169 0.22 -15.72 0.55
CA TYR A 169 -0.81 -16.12 -0.41
C TYR A 169 -0.21 -17.17 -1.37
N GLU A 170 -0.92 -18.28 -1.60
CA GLU A 170 -0.42 -19.37 -2.46
C GLU A 170 -0.58 -19.01 -3.94
N ILE A 171 0.53 -18.89 -4.67
CA ILE A 171 0.57 -18.52 -6.09
C ILE A 171 1.21 -19.59 -7.00
N ASP A 172 1.81 -20.64 -6.45
CA ASP A 172 2.66 -21.56 -7.20
C ASP A 172 1.94 -22.29 -8.35
N LYS A 173 0.62 -22.49 -8.24
CA LYS A 173 -0.21 -23.14 -9.26
C LYS A 173 -1.03 -22.15 -10.09
N LEU A 174 -0.89 -20.85 -9.88
CA LEU A 174 -1.68 -19.85 -10.56
C LEU A 174 -1.06 -19.45 -11.90
N LYS A 175 -1.93 -19.10 -12.85
CA LYS A 175 -1.50 -18.51 -14.12
C LYS A 175 -0.97 -17.10 -13.88
N PHE A 176 0.06 -16.71 -14.61
CA PHE A 176 0.63 -15.38 -14.60
C PHE A 176 0.77 -14.81 -16.02
N LYS A 177 0.88 -13.50 -16.10
CA LYS A 177 1.32 -12.77 -17.29
C LYS A 177 2.74 -12.27 -17.06
N LEU A 178 3.53 -12.08 -18.10
CA LEU A 178 4.82 -11.37 -18.00
C LEU A 178 4.59 -9.88 -18.20
N ILE A 179 5.16 -9.08 -17.31
CA ILE A 179 5.24 -7.63 -17.40
C ILE A 179 6.74 -7.27 -17.33
N GLY A 180 7.34 -7.07 -18.51
CA GLY A 180 8.79 -7.11 -18.62
C GLY A 180 9.33 -8.48 -18.18
N ASP A 181 10.22 -8.50 -17.20
CA ASP A 181 10.81 -9.70 -16.60
C ASP A 181 10.07 -10.17 -15.32
N ASN A 182 9.04 -9.47 -14.90
CA ASN A 182 8.27 -9.81 -13.71
C ASN A 182 7.07 -10.70 -14.05
N LYS A 183 6.79 -11.69 -13.20
CA LYS A 183 5.53 -12.43 -13.22
C LYS A 183 4.45 -11.59 -12.56
N PHE A 184 3.34 -11.38 -13.23
CA PHE A 184 2.17 -10.68 -12.72
C PHE A 184 1.02 -11.66 -12.52
N TYR A 185 0.52 -11.72 -11.31
CA TYR A 185 -0.65 -12.50 -10.92
C TYR A 185 -1.80 -11.55 -10.63
N GLU A 186 -2.97 -11.84 -11.19
CA GLU A 186 -4.22 -11.14 -10.92
C GLU A 186 -5.28 -12.18 -10.58
N ILE A 187 -5.77 -12.13 -9.35
CA ILE A 187 -6.63 -13.16 -8.77
C ILE A 187 -7.90 -12.45 -8.29
N PHE A 188 -9.02 -12.85 -8.86
CA PHE A 188 -10.34 -12.38 -8.44
C PHE A 188 -10.95 -13.37 -7.46
N LYS A 189 -11.65 -12.82 -6.49
CA LYS A 189 -12.42 -13.61 -5.53
C LYS A 189 -13.64 -14.22 -6.26
N ASN A 190 -13.84 -15.53 -6.09
CA ASN A 190 -15.01 -16.25 -6.60
C ASN A 190 -16.27 -15.93 -5.80
#